data_4e602c4e5c338bc8e2873d8c85049d33
#
_entry.id   4e602c4e5c338bc8e2873d8c85049d33
#
_cell.length_a   1.000
_cell.length_b   1.000
_cell.length_c   1.000
_cell.angle_alpha   90.00
_cell.angle_beta   90.00
_cell.angle_gamma   90.00
#
_symmetry.space_group_name_H-M   'P 1'
#
loop_
_entity.id
_entity.type
_entity.pdbx_description
1 polymer ?
#
loop_
_entity_poly.entity_id
_entity_poly.type
_entity_poly.pdbx_seq_one_letter_code
_entity_poly.pdbx_strand_id
1 'polypeptide(L)'
;MKKQNFIITSLFLFWVIGTTTAQTITGKVTNIHAQAIDGATVILQTIDSTFVDAVITDTTGYFRFNRQPASYRLIFQHIMYETLLLTTTGEDAGTITLKSKDYALDEVIVKGERPLVKVEGGKLSYDLSQLTTHKIVSNAYEILQQ
;
A
#
# COMPACT_ATOMS: atom_id res chain seq x y z
N MET A 1 36.16 -34.74 48.75
CA MET A 1 35.16 -35.13 47.68
C MET A 1 34.02 -34.14 47.51
N LYS A 2 33.44 -33.50 48.55
CA LYS A 2 32.29 -32.53 48.40
C LYS A 2 32.62 -31.25 47.61
N LYS A 3 33.83 -30.70 47.74
CA LYS A 3 34.25 -29.45 47.04
C LYS A 3 34.46 -29.63 45.53
N GLN A 4 34.89 -30.82 45.10
CA GLN A 4 35.13 -31.11 43.69
C GLN A 4 33.82 -31.25 42.91
N ASN A 5 32.79 -31.84 43.54
CA ASN A 5 31.46 -31.96 42.92
C ASN A 5 30.77 -30.58 42.76
N PHE A 6 31.01 -29.66 43.68
CA PHE A 6 30.43 -28.29 43.60
C PHE A 6 31.00 -27.51 42.43
N ILE A 7 32.30 -27.65 42.12
CA ILE A 7 32.96 -27.00 40.99
C ILE A 7 32.43 -27.58 39.66
N ILE A 8 32.26 -28.90 39.58
CA ILE A 8 31.74 -29.56 38.37
C ILE A 8 30.27 -29.16 38.11
N THR A 9 29.46 -29.08 39.17
CA THR A 9 28.05 -28.64 39.06
C THR A 9 27.96 -27.17 38.65
N SER A 10 28.81 -26.31 39.17
CA SER A 10 28.88 -24.91 38.79
C SER A 10 29.33 -24.71 37.35
N LEU A 11 30.30 -25.50 36.85
CA LEU A 11 30.75 -25.45 35.50
C LEU A 11 29.70 -25.94 34.50
N PHE A 12 28.90 -26.95 34.89
CA PHE A 12 27.81 -27.48 34.06
C PHE A 12 26.62 -26.50 33.97
N LEU A 13 26.36 -25.72 35.03
CA LEU A 13 25.32 -24.68 35.02
C LEU A 13 25.67 -23.51 34.11
N PHE A 14 26.95 -23.20 33.92
CA PHE A 14 27.42 -22.12 33.05
C PHE A 14 27.29 -22.48 31.53
N TRP A 15 27.23 -23.76 31.19
CA TRP A 15 27.16 -24.21 29.80
C TRP A 15 25.73 -24.23 29.24
N VAL A 16 24.72 -24.02 30.08
CA VAL A 16 23.29 -23.99 29.71
C VAL A 16 22.79 -22.58 29.35
N ILE A 17 23.66 -21.56 29.34
CA ILE A 17 23.30 -20.25 28.80
C ILE A 17 23.28 -20.41 27.28
N GLY A 18 22.20 -20.99 26.80
CA GLY A 18 21.92 -21.13 25.38
C GLY A 18 21.93 -19.74 24.73
N THR A 19 22.66 -19.59 23.66
CA THR A 19 22.61 -18.42 22.80
C THR A 19 21.20 -18.31 22.25
N THR A 20 20.38 -17.42 22.80
CA THR A 20 19.12 -17.03 22.16
C THR A 20 19.46 -16.28 20.88
N THR A 21 19.46 -16.93 19.75
CA THR A 21 19.49 -16.28 18.45
C THR A 21 18.19 -15.53 18.28
N ALA A 22 18.26 -14.21 18.27
CA ALA A 22 17.12 -13.40 17.87
C ALA A 22 16.86 -13.71 16.39
N GLN A 23 15.77 -14.41 16.11
CA GLN A 23 15.35 -14.70 14.74
C GLN A 23 14.99 -13.38 14.06
N THR A 24 15.65 -13.07 12.95
CA THR A 24 15.44 -11.86 12.17
C THR A 24 14.88 -12.20 10.81
N ILE A 25 14.01 -11.36 10.28
CA ILE A 25 13.55 -11.45 8.90
C ILE A 25 14.24 -10.35 8.12
N THR A 26 14.88 -10.70 7.02
CA THR A 26 15.56 -9.76 6.13
C THR A 26 15.12 -9.96 4.69
N GLY A 27 15.27 -8.92 3.86
CA GLY A 27 14.99 -9.02 2.44
C GLY A 27 15.29 -7.72 1.72
N LYS A 28 15.15 -7.75 0.40
CA LYS A 28 15.38 -6.61 -0.47
C LYS A 28 14.19 -6.39 -1.40
N VAL A 29 13.76 -5.14 -1.53
CA VAL A 29 12.66 -4.75 -2.42
C VAL A 29 13.21 -4.06 -3.66
N THR A 30 12.81 -4.53 -4.85
CA THR A 30 13.24 -3.99 -6.14
C THR A 30 12.05 -3.81 -7.07
N ASN A 31 12.24 -3.02 -8.14
CA ASN A 31 11.30 -2.96 -9.25
C ASN A 31 11.61 -4.04 -10.31
N ILE A 32 10.83 -4.09 -11.39
CA ILE A 32 11.01 -5.04 -12.51
C ILE A 32 12.35 -4.88 -13.26
N HIS A 33 13.05 -3.76 -13.08
CA HIS A 33 14.37 -3.48 -13.64
C HIS A 33 15.51 -3.76 -12.65
N ALA A 34 15.23 -4.49 -11.54
CA ALA A 34 16.16 -4.80 -10.45
C ALA A 34 16.73 -3.55 -9.73
N GLN A 35 16.08 -2.39 -9.87
CA GLN A 35 16.45 -1.17 -9.13
C GLN A 35 15.84 -1.22 -7.72
N ALA A 36 16.61 -0.81 -6.72
CA ALA A 36 16.17 -0.75 -5.34
C ALA A 36 15.00 0.21 -5.15
N ILE A 37 14.01 -0.16 -4.34
CA ILE A 37 12.88 0.71 -3.96
C ILE A 37 13.12 1.18 -2.54
N ASP A 38 13.40 2.48 -2.41
CA ASP A 38 13.52 3.20 -1.15
C ASP A 38 12.14 3.63 -0.65
N GLY A 39 11.94 3.66 0.67
CA GLY A 39 10.71 4.17 1.28
C GLY A 39 9.49 3.23 1.16
N ALA A 40 9.67 1.98 0.73
CA ALA A 40 8.59 1.02 0.76
C ALA A 40 8.30 0.58 2.20
N THR A 41 7.03 0.63 2.60
CA THR A 41 6.58 0.13 3.89
C THR A 41 6.38 -1.38 3.81
N VAL A 42 7.09 -2.11 4.67
CA VAL A 42 6.95 -3.57 4.82
C VAL A 42 6.26 -3.83 6.14
N ILE A 43 5.08 -4.45 6.08
CA ILE A 43 4.26 -4.77 7.26
C ILE A 43 4.37 -6.27 7.53
N LEU A 44 4.74 -6.62 8.77
CA LEU A 44 4.78 -7.99 9.25
C LEU A 44 3.49 -8.32 9.99
N GLN A 45 2.82 -9.38 9.56
CA GLN A 45 1.61 -9.91 10.18
C GLN A 45 1.75 -11.41 10.42
N THR A 46 1.01 -11.92 11.39
CA THR A 46 0.78 -13.35 11.56
C THR A 46 -0.17 -13.87 10.46
N ILE A 47 -0.33 -15.18 10.33
CA ILE A 47 -1.20 -15.78 9.30
C ILE A 47 -2.67 -15.38 9.47
N ASP A 48 -3.12 -15.14 10.69
CA ASP A 48 -4.47 -14.66 11.04
C ASP A 48 -4.64 -13.14 10.86
N SER A 49 -3.69 -12.46 10.18
CA SER A 49 -3.70 -11.03 9.88
C SER A 49 -3.51 -10.11 11.09
N THR A 50 -3.03 -10.63 12.23
CA THR A 50 -2.67 -9.79 13.36
C THR A 50 -1.36 -9.05 13.07
N PHE A 51 -1.37 -7.73 13.27
CA PHE A 51 -0.19 -6.88 13.10
C PHE A 51 0.89 -7.25 14.14
N VAL A 52 2.14 -7.37 13.69
CA VAL A 52 3.31 -7.65 14.53
C VAL A 52 4.26 -6.46 14.56
N ASP A 53 4.65 -5.96 13.37
CA ASP A 53 5.63 -4.87 13.23
C ASP A 53 5.56 -4.26 11.84
N ALA A 54 6.19 -3.10 11.63
CA ALA A 54 6.35 -2.47 10.33
C ALA A 54 7.70 -1.76 10.23
N VAL A 55 8.35 -1.88 9.08
CA VAL A 55 9.62 -1.21 8.77
C VAL A 55 9.54 -0.55 7.40
N ILE A 56 10.47 0.38 7.13
CA ILE A 56 10.61 1.04 5.84
C ILE A 56 11.92 0.59 5.20
N THR A 57 11.91 0.33 3.89
CA THR A 57 13.13 0.00 3.14
C THR A 57 14.08 1.18 3.07
N ASP A 58 15.38 0.92 3.15
CA ASP A 58 16.42 1.91 2.99
C ASP A 58 16.71 2.22 1.49
N THR A 59 17.66 3.13 1.23
CA THR A 59 18.07 3.54 -0.13
C THR A 59 18.59 2.39 -1.00
N THR A 60 18.98 1.26 -0.40
CA THR A 60 19.39 0.04 -1.09
C THR A 60 18.23 -0.94 -1.31
N GLY A 61 17.02 -0.56 -0.84
CA GLY A 61 15.81 -1.39 -0.86
C GLY A 61 15.80 -2.48 0.21
N TYR A 62 16.74 -2.45 1.17
CA TYR A 62 16.86 -3.45 2.21
C TYR A 62 15.91 -3.17 3.38
N PHE A 63 15.35 -4.24 3.96
CA PHE A 63 14.55 -4.17 5.18
C PHE A 63 14.95 -5.27 6.16
N ARG A 64 14.69 -5.04 7.46
CA ARG A 64 14.99 -5.98 8.54
C ARG A 64 13.98 -5.87 9.67
N PHE A 65 13.44 -7.01 10.10
CA PHE A 65 12.71 -7.16 11.35
C PHE A 65 13.56 -7.91 12.37
N ASN A 66 13.50 -7.50 13.63
CA ASN A 66 14.17 -8.17 14.74
C ASN A 66 13.27 -9.18 15.45
N ARG A 67 12.19 -9.58 14.81
CA ARG A 67 11.21 -10.56 15.29
C ARG A 67 10.79 -11.46 14.13
N GLN A 68 10.62 -12.75 14.43
CA GLN A 68 10.12 -13.71 13.46
C GLN A 68 9.06 -14.59 14.13
N PRO A 69 7.78 -14.43 13.80
CA PRO A 69 6.75 -15.42 14.10
C PRO A 69 7.03 -16.73 13.36
N ALA A 70 6.57 -17.86 13.90
CA ALA A 70 6.77 -19.19 13.29
C ALA A 70 6.24 -19.28 11.85
N SER A 71 5.16 -18.57 11.56
CA SER A 71 4.60 -18.39 10.22
C SER A 71 4.08 -16.97 10.11
N TYR A 72 4.38 -16.30 9.03
CA TYR A 72 4.08 -14.89 8.89
C TYR A 72 3.76 -14.50 7.44
N ARG A 73 3.19 -13.31 7.32
CA ARG A 73 2.82 -12.65 6.09
C ARG A 73 3.50 -11.29 6.03
N LEU A 74 4.11 -10.97 4.89
CA LEU A 74 4.65 -9.66 4.59
C LEU A 74 3.74 -8.94 3.60
N ILE A 75 3.44 -7.69 3.88
CA ILE A 75 2.70 -6.81 2.97
C ILE A 75 3.63 -5.67 2.59
N PHE A 76 3.88 -5.51 1.30
CA PHE A 76 4.71 -4.46 0.74
C PHE A 76 3.83 -3.37 0.16
N GLN A 77 3.99 -2.13 0.62
CA GLN A 77 3.21 -0.98 0.19
C GLN A 77 4.13 0.18 -0.19
N HIS A 78 3.85 0.77 -1.34
CA HIS A 78 4.52 1.99 -1.79
C HIS A 78 3.57 2.80 -2.66
N ILE A 79 3.70 4.14 -2.65
CA ILE A 79 2.78 5.01 -3.38
C ILE A 79 2.78 4.73 -4.89
N MET A 80 3.94 4.46 -5.48
CA MET A 80 4.12 4.25 -6.94
C MET A 80 4.03 2.78 -7.37
N TYR A 81 3.90 1.82 -6.45
CA TYR A 81 3.92 0.39 -6.76
C TYR A 81 2.66 -0.31 -6.26
N GLU A 82 2.30 -1.40 -6.92
CA GLU A 82 1.19 -2.25 -6.49
C GLU A 82 1.50 -2.88 -5.13
N THR A 83 0.49 -3.01 -4.29
CA THR A 83 0.62 -3.71 -3.01
C THR A 83 0.83 -5.19 -3.27
N LEU A 84 1.90 -5.75 -2.70
CA LEU A 84 2.21 -7.17 -2.79
C LEU A 84 2.08 -7.82 -1.41
N LEU A 85 1.45 -9.00 -1.39
CA LEU A 85 1.33 -9.85 -0.21
C LEU A 85 2.15 -11.12 -0.44
N LEU A 86 3.07 -11.41 0.48
CA LEU A 86 3.92 -12.59 0.47
C LEU A 86 3.74 -13.38 1.77
N THR A 87 3.43 -14.67 1.67
CA THR A 87 3.42 -15.58 2.82
C THR A 87 4.69 -16.43 2.79
N THR A 88 5.47 -16.38 3.85
CA THR A 88 6.76 -17.09 3.95
C THR A 88 7.02 -17.55 5.38
N THR A 89 8.01 -18.40 5.58
CA THR A 89 8.37 -19.00 6.88
C THR A 89 9.87 -18.91 7.17
N GLY A 90 10.69 -18.36 6.28
CA GLY A 90 12.14 -18.29 6.42
C GLY A 90 12.66 -17.02 7.09
N GLU A 91 13.94 -17.00 7.46
CA GLU A 91 14.62 -15.80 7.97
C GLU A 91 14.98 -14.83 6.84
N ASP A 92 15.14 -15.31 5.62
CA ASP A 92 15.38 -14.52 4.42
C ASP A 92 14.16 -14.55 3.51
N ALA A 93 13.55 -13.39 3.32
CA ALA A 93 12.44 -13.21 2.38
C ALA A 93 12.96 -13.10 0.92
N GLY A 94 14.26 -12.99 0.73
CA GLY A 94 14.89 -12.86 -0.59
C GLY A 94 14.68 -11.49 -1.24
N THR A 95 14.73 -11.49 -2.57
CA THR A 95 14.45 -10.28 -3.36
C THR A 95 13.01 -10.27 -3.82
N ILE A 96 12.29 -9.23 -3.41
CA ILE A 96 10.88 -9.01 -3.71
C ILE A 96 10.77 -7.98 -4.82
N THR A 97 10.12 -8.34 -5.92
CA THR A 97 9.92 -7.43 -7.05
C THR A 97 8.51 -6.85 -7.04
N LEU A 98 8.41 -5.52 -6.95
CA LEU A 98 7.13 -4.81 -7.05
C LEU A 98 6.90 -4.31 -8.48
N LYS A 99 5.62 -4.34 -8.91
CA LYS A 99 5.18 -3.76 -10.17
C LYS A 99 4.74 -2.32 -9.95
N SER A 100 5.09 -1.44 -10.88
CA SER A 100 4.60 -0.05 -10.83
C SER A 100 3.08 0.00 -11.00
N LYS A 101 2.44 0.93 -10.29
CA LYS A 101 1.03 1.26 -10.53
C LYS A 101 0.94 2.05 -11.83
N ASP A 102 0.11 1.59 -12.75
CA ASP A 102 -0.30 2.40 -13.89
C ASP A 102 -1.39 3.36 -13.40
N TYR A 103 -1.01 4.60 -13.12
CA TYR A 103 -1.99 5.67 -12.97
C TYR A 103 -2.47 6.06 -14.36
N ALA A 104 -3.49 5.39 -14.88
CA ALA A 104 -4.29 5.98 -15.93
C ALA A 104 -4.97 7.20 -15.30
N LEU A 105 -4.47 8.40 -15.61
CA LEU A 105 -5.20 9.62 -15.34
C LEU A 105 -6.43 9.56 -16.25
N ASP A 106 -7.57 9.17 -15.69
CA ASP A 106 -8.84 9.38 -16.36
C ASP A 106 -8.92 10.87 -16.68
N GLU A 107 -8.93 11.19 -17.98
CA GLU A 107 -9.13 12.53 -18.46
C GLU A 107 -10.46 13.01 -17.86
N VAL A 108 -10.37 13.92 -16.89
CA VAL A 108 -11.55 14.57 -16.35
C VAL A 108 -12.06 15.50 -17.45
N ILE A 109 -12.91 14.98 -18.31
CA ILE A 109 -13.67 15.78 -19.28
C ILE A 109 -14.64 16.63 -18.44
N VAL A 110 -14.20 17.83 -18.08
CA VAL A 110 -15.09 18.85 -17.53
C VAL A 110 -16.03 19.26 -18.68
N LYS A 111 -17.16 18.59 -18.81
CA LYS A 111 -18.26 19.10 -19.63
C LYS A 111 -18.76 20.36 -18.95
N GLY A 112 -18.26 21.49 -19.38
CA GLY A 112 -18.81 22.78 -19.00
C GLY A 112 -20.26 22.84 -19.50
N GLU A 113 -21.22 22.67 -18.62
CA GLU A 113 -22.61 22.98 -18.93
C GLU A 113 -22.69 24.49 -19.17
N ARG A 114 -23.00 24.88 -20.39
CA ARG A 114 -23.25 26.28 -20.71
C ARG A 114 -24.53 26.69 -19.97
N PRO A 115 -24.55 27.81 -19.23
CA PRO A 115 -25.74 28.25 -18.56
C PRO A 115 -26.85 28.46 -19.60
N LEU A 116 -28.03 27.87 -19.33
CA LEU A 116 -29.22 27.97 -20.16
C LEU A 116 -29.69 29.39 -20.37
N VAL A 117 -29.27 30.29 -19.50
CA VAL A 117 -29.68 31.70 -19.50
C VAL A 117 -28.46 32.60 -19.53
N LYS A 118 -28.36 33.47 -20.53
CA LYS A 118 -27.36 34.54 -20.60
C LYS A 118 -28.05 35.89 -20.42
N VAL A 119 -27.47 36.73 -19.59
CA VAL A 119 -27.90 38.13 -19.41
C VAL A 119 -26.88 39.03 -20.07
N GLU A 120 -27.19 39.60 -21.20
CA GLU A 120 -26.35 40.60 -21.88
C GLU A 120 -27.16 41.89 -22.09
N GLY A 121 -26.67 43.03 -21.58
CA GLY A 121 -27.25 44.35 -21.82
C GLY A 121 -28.72 44.48 -21.35
N GLY A 122 -29.12 43.80 -20.29
CA GLY A 122 -30.47 43.83 -19.77
C GLY A 122 -31.50 42.97 -20.53
N LYS A 123 -31.03 42.13 -21.46
CA LYS A 123 -31.86 41.14 -22.17
C LYS A 123 -31.52 39.74 -21.70
N LEU A 124 -32.58 38.96 -21.42
CA LEU A 124 -32.47 37.52 -21.12
C LEU A 124 -32.50 36.74 -22.44
N SER A 125 -31.41 36.01 -22.71
CA SER A 125 -31.31 35.10 -23.86
C SER A 125 -31.28 33.68 -23.36
N TYR A 126 -32.19 32.82 -23.85
CA TYR A 126 -32.29 31.40 -23.55
C TYR A 126 -31.65 30.59 -24.67
N ASP A 127 -30.70 29.71 -24.34
CA ASP A 127 -30.14 28.75 -25.30
C ASP A 127 -31.03 27.50 -25.34
N LEU A 128 -31.93 27.45 -26.29
CA LEU A 128 -32.89 26.38 -26.48
C LEU A 128 -32.29 25.11 -27.08
N SER A 129 -31.03 25.13 -27.52
CA SER A 129 -30.38 23.99 -28.17
C SER A 129 -30.16 22.79 -27.23
N GLN A 130 -30.15 23.05 -25.91
CA GLN A 130 -30.00 22.01 -24.90
C GLN A 130 -31.32 21.37 -24.44
N LEU A 131 -32.46 21.98 -24.74
CA LEU A 131 -33.76 21.47 -24.35
C LEU A 131 -34.29 20.36 -25.29
N THR A 132 -33.63 20.10 -26.41
CA THR A 132 -34.11 19.22 -27.46
C THR A 132 -33.77 17.75 -27.27
N THR A 133 -33.15 17.33 -26.15
CA THR A 133 -32.72 15.92 -26.03
C THR A 133 -33.79 14.95 -25.51
N HIS A 134 -34.92 15.43 -24.91
CA HIS A 134 -35.94 14.51 -24.38
C HIS A 134 -37.43 14.91 -24.49
N LYS A 135 -37.76 16.04 -25.11
CA LYS A 135 -39.19 16.37 -25.33
C LYS A 135 -39.35 17.18 -26.61
N ILE A 136 -40.05 16.63 -27.58
CA ILE A 136 -40.53 17.38 -28.74
C ILE A 136 -41.58 18.35 -28.20
N VAL A 137 -41.14 19.61 -27.94
CA VAL A 137 -42.07 20.67 -27.55
C VAL A 137 -42.62 21.29 -28.83
N SER A 138 -43.88 21.14 -29.06
CA SER A 138 -44.54 21.56 -30.30
C SER A 138 -44.70 23.06 -30.46
N ASN A 139 -44.53 23.84 -29.39
CA ASN A 139 -44.53 25.30 -29.44
C ASN A 139 -43.87 25.97 -28.22
N ALA A 140 -43.44 27.23 -28.37
CA ALA A 140 -42.79 28.03 -27.32
C ALA A 140 -43.70 28.33 -26.11
N TYR A 141 -44.99 28.15 -26.23
CA TYR A 141 -45.97 28.45 -25.20
C TYR A 141 -45.98 27.39 -24.06
N GLU A 142 -45.67 26.15 -24.37
CA GLU A 142 -45.59 25.07 -23.38
C GLU A 142 -44.35 25.20 -22.46
N ILE A 143 -43.29 25.89 -22.93
CA ILE A 143 -42.07 26.10 -22.17
C ILE A 143 -42.27 27.12 -21.05
N LEU A 144 -43.18 28.08 -21.24
CA LEU A 144 -43.41 29.17 -20.29
C LEU A 144 -44.41 28.83 -19.15
N GLN A 145 -45.00 27.62 -19.16
CA GLN A 145 -45.92 27.17 -18.13
C GLN A 145 -45.34 26.16 -17.14
N GLN A 146 -44.06 25.81 -17.25
CA GLN A 146 -43.33 25.00 -16.27
C GLN A 146 -42.39 25.88 -15.43
#